data_8401585d2c26015c9ed3113c0aea6f6c
#
_entry.id   8401585d2c26015c9ed3113c0aea6f6c
#
_cell.length_a   1.000
_cell.length_b   1.000
_cell.length_c   1.000
_cell.angle_alpha   90.00
_cell.angle_beta   90.00
_cell.angle_gamma   90.00
#
_symmetry.space_group_name_H-M   'P 1'
#
loop_
_entity.id
_entity.type
_entity.pdbx_description
1 polymer ?
#
loop_
_entity_poly.entity_id
_entity_poly.type
_entity_poly.pdbx_seq_one_letter_code
_entity_poly.pdbx_strand_id
1 'polypeptide(L)'
;LYLLLFPFSGVVGGIVNMSAFTSENMTSALLVVGTAIFAVLVGAKLLGGSGKARKVLKPTEFQNFVLKEKNEISHNVAIYRFALPRPTDILGLPIGQHISLAATIEGQPKEVVRSYTPISSDNEAGYFDLLVKAYPQGNISKYLTTLKIGDNMKVRGPKGAMVYTPNMCRHIGMIAGGTGITPMLQIIKAIIRNRPRNGGNDTTQVDLIFANVNPDDILLKEELEQLVKEDDGFRVYYERLPAPAADIKIMLCGPPPMISAMKKATESLGYTKARPVSKLEDQVFCF
;
A
#
# COMPACT_ATOMS: atom_id res chain seq x y z
N LEU A 1 -10.14 10.18 49.96
CA LEU A 1 -9.98 9.74 48.57
C LEU A 1 -8.67 10.33 48.03
N TYR A 2 -7.70 9.45 47.74
CA TYR A 2 -6.37 9.87 47.23
C TYR A 2 -6.38 9.75 45.72
N LEU A 3 -6.06 10.83 44.98
CA LEU A 3 -5.85 10.82 43.54
C LEU A 3 -4.33 10.80 43.30
N LEU A 4 -3.82 9.71 42.71
CA LEU A 4 -2.43 9.58 42.29
C LEU A 4 -2.29 10.20 40.88
N LEU A 5 -1.58 11.31 40.78
CA LEU A 5 -1.12 11.89 39.50
C LEU A 5 0.28 11.31 39.23
N PHE A 6 0.42 10.59 38.11
CA PHE A 6 1.72 10.06 37.65
C PHE A 6 2.58 11.18 37.04
N PRO A 7 3.90 11.14 37.21
CA PRO A 7 4.76 12.24 36.82
C PRO A 7 5.09 12.20 35.33
N PHE A 8 4.88 13.33 34.67
CA PHE A 8 5.70 13.70 33.51
C PHE A 8 7.06 14.20 34.05
N SER A 9 8.15 13.74 33.46
CA SER A 9 9.52 13.98 33.89
C SER A 9 9.78 15.47 34.20
N GLY A 10 10.03 15.80 35.45
CA GLY A 10 10.53 17.08 35.89
C GLY A 10 9.70 17.85 36.94
N VAL A 11 8.59 17.30 37.46
CA VAL A 11 7.83 17.97 38.55
C VAL A 11 7.73 17.02 39.76
N VAL A 12 8.23 17.50 40.88
CA VAL A 12 8.20 16.82 42.17
C VAL A 12 6.75 16.59 42.61
N GLY A 13 6.39 15.32 42.91
CA GLY A 13 5.07 14.95 43.38
C GLY A 13 4.72 15.59 44.72
N GLY A 14 3.69 16.41 44.75
CA GLY A 14 3.09 16.93 45.97
C GLY A 14 1.78 16.18 46.30
N ILE A 15 1.65 15.68 47.50
CA ILE A 15 0.39 15.14 48.04
C ILE A 15 -0.48 16.32 48.44
N VAL A 16 -1.62 16.51 47.73
CA VAL A 16 -2.58 17.54 48.10
C VAL A 16 -3.62 16.95 49.05
N ASN A 17 -3.66 17.47 50.27
CA ASN A 17 -4.63 17.07 51.29
C ASN A 17 -5.99 17.76 51.03
N MET A 18 -6.98 16.97 50.66
CA MET A 18 -8.30 17.46 50.23
C MET A 18 -9.20 17.96 51.38
N SER A 19 -8.77 17.88 52.64
CA SER A 19 -9.58 18.34 53.79
C SER A 19 -9.61 19.85 54.03
N ALA A 20 -8.84 20.61 53.24
CA ALA A 20 -8.73 22.09 53.36
C ALA A 20 -9.53 22.89 52.28
N PHE A 21 -10.27 22.21 51.41
CA PHE A 21 -10.98 22.90 50.35
C PHE A 21 -12.44 23.23 50.73
N THR A 22 -12.77 24.52 50.83
CA THR A 22 -14.16 25.02 50.88
C THR A 22 -14.80 24.92 49.49
N SER A 23 -16.14 24.94 49.43
CA SER A 23 -16.89 24.81 48.16
C SER A 23 -16.48 25.85 47.09
N GLU A 24 -16.11 27.07 47.53
CA GLU A 24 -15.64 28.13 46.63
C GLU A 24 -14.25 27.88 46.05
N ASN A 25 -13.36 27.27 46.82
CA ASN A 25 -12.03 26.90 46.35
C ASN A 25 -12.07 25.71 45.40
N MET A 26 -13.04 24.80 45.51
CA MET A 26 -13.22 23.65 44.62
C MET A 26 -13.71 24.08 43.22
N THR A 27 -14.62 25.07 43.14
CA THR A 27 -15.08 25.61 41.85
C THR A 27 -13.94 26.33 41.11
N SER A 28 -13.13 27.10 41.84
CA SER A 28 -11.97 27.81 41.27
C SER A 28 -10.90 26.82 40.80
N ALA A 29 -10.61 25.73 41.54
CA ALA A 29 -9.64 24.69 41.16
C ALA A 29 -10.11 23.89 39.92
N LEU A 30 -11.43 23.57 39.83
CA LEU A 30 -12.01 22.91 38.67
C LEU A 30 -11.98 23.81 37.42
N LEU A 31 -12.16 25.12 37.58
CA LEU A 31 -12.09 26.09 36.48
C LEU A 31 -10.63 26.20 35.94
N VAL A 32 -9.64 26.24 36.83
CA VAL A 32 -8.20 26.26 36.43
C VAL A 32 -7.77 24.98 35.75
N VAL A 33 -8.18 23.82 36.27
CA VAL A 33 -7.89 22.52 35.63
C VAL A 33 -8.62 22.40 34.27
N GLY A 34 -9.88 22.83 34.21
CA GLY A 34 -10.66 22.84 32.96
C GLY A 34 -10.05 23.75 31.89
N THR A 35 -9.62 24.96 32.27
CA THR A 35 -8.94 25.89 31.33
C THR A 35 -7.56 25.37 30.90
N ALA A 36 -6.81 24.72 31.77
CA ALA A 36 -5.52 24.11 31.43
C ALA A 36 -5.69 22.92 30.45
N ILE A 37 -6.66 22.04 30.70
CA ILE A 37 -7.00 20.93 29.78
C ILE A 37 -7.49 21.48 28.44
N PHE A 38 -8.36 22.51 28.43
CA PHE A 38 -8.84 23.15 27.21
C PHE A 38 -7.70 23.82 26.44
N ALA A 39 -6.77 24.52 27.12
CA ALA A 39 -5.59 25.11 26.49
C ALA A 39 -4.65 24.06 25.89
N VAL A 40 -4.47 22.90 26.55
CA VAL A 40 -3.68 21.78 26.03
C VAL A 40 -4.38 21.14 24.80
N LEU A 41 -5.71 20.96 24.86
CA LEU A 41 -6.48 20.42 23.72
C LEU A 41 -6.54 21.39 22.53
N VAL A 42 -6.67 22.68 22.79
CA VAL A 42 -6.63 23.72 21.75
C VAL A 42 -5.22 23.88 21.21
N GLY A 43 -4.19 23.86 22.08
CA GLY A 43 -2.80 23.88 21.68
C GLY A 43 -2.41 22.66 20.84
N ALA A 44 -2.86 21.46 21.21
CA ALA A 44 -2.66 20.24 20.42
C ALA A 44 -3.38 20.31 19.05
N LYS A 45 -4.56 20.94 18.99
CA LYS A 45 -5.30 21.16 17.73
C LYS A 45 -4.66 22.25 16.85
N LEU A 46 -4.07 23.28 17.44
CA LEU A 46 -3.37 24.37 16.73
C LEU A 46 -1.96 23.95 16.28
N LEU A 47 -1.30 23.08 17.03
CA LEU A 47 0.01 22.49 16.67
C LEU A 47 -0.12 21.29 15.74
N GLY A 48 -1.26 20.58 15.75
CA GLY A 48 -1.66 19.58 14.76
C GLY A 48 -2.13 20.27 13.49
N GLY A 49 -1.23 20.99 12.81
CA GLY A 49 -1.52 21.62 11.53
C GLY A 49 -2.10 20.58 10.57
N SER A 50 -3.35 20.75 10.16
CA SER A 50 -4.02 20.08 9.04
C SER A 50 -3.32 20.41 7.72
N GLY A 51 -2.00 20.24 7.67
CA GLY A 51 -1.20 20.29 6.45
C GLY A 51 -1.47 19.04 5.63
N LYS A 52 -1.92 19.22 4.41
CA LYS A 52 -2.06 18.15 3.41
C LYS A 52 -0.77 17.29 3.44
N ALA A 53 -0.90 15.98 3.64
CA ALA A 53 0.24 15.08 3.72
C ALA A 53 1.18 15.27 2.52
N ARG A 54 2.49 15.40 2.80
CA ARG A 54 3.49 15.65 1.75
C ARG A 54 3.76 14.36 0.99
N LYS A 55 3.61 14.39 -0.33
CA LYS A 55 4.00 13.33 -1.24
C LYS A 55 5.51 13.38 -1.46
N VAL A 56 6.21 12.24 -1.36
CA VAL A 56 7.68 12.21 -1.38
C VAL A 56 8.29 11.68 -2.68
N LEU A 57 7.56 10.87 -3.46
CA LEU A 57 8.09 10.31 -4.70
C LEU A 57 8.45 11.39 -5.72
N LYS A 58 9.58 11.17 -6.42
CA LYS A 58 10.06 11.98 -7.53
C LYS A 58 10.21 11.13 -8.79
N PRO A 59 9.54 11.49 -9.91
CA PRO A 59 9.52 10.67 -11.12
C PRO A 59 10.82 10.72 -11.93
N THR A 60 11.68 11.75 -11.71
CA THR A 60 12.86 12.01 -12.52
C THR A 60 14.17 11.55 -11.87
N GLU A 61 14.21 11.42 -10.55
CA GLU A 61 15.44 11.08 -9.80
C GLU A 61 15.23 9.94 -8.80
N PHE A 62 16.28 9.16 -8.56
CA PHE A 62 16.30 8.18 -7.51
C PHE A 62 16.53 8.83 -6.14
N GLN A 63 15.76 8.42 -5.16
CA GLN A 63 15.83 8.81 -3.75
C GLN A 63 16.18 7.60 -2.91
N ASN A 64 16.89 7.80 -1.80
CA ASN A 64 17.20 6.73 -0.86
C ASN A 64 16.11 6.64 0.22
N PHE A 65 15.63 5.41 0.46
CA PHE A 65 14.71 5.07 1.54
C PHE A 65 15.32 4.00 2.42
N VAL A 66 15.27 4.21 3.73
CA VAL A 66 15.88 3.32 4.72
C VAL A 66 15.00 2.09 4.96
N LEU A 67 15.58 0.90 4.91
CA LEU A 67 14.91 -0.34 5.33
C LEU A 67 14.72 -0.32 6.85
N LYS A 68 13.46 -0.32 7.29
CA LYS A 68 13.08 -0.25 8.71
C LYS A 68 12.76 -1.62 9.29
N GLU A 69 12.08 -2.47 8.51
CA GLU A 69 11.64 -3.80 8.93
C GLU A 69 11.75 -4.78 7.77
N LYS A 70 12.04 -6.04 8.08
CA LYS A 70 12.05 -7.16 7.13
C LYS A 70 11.34 -8.34 7.78
N ASN A 71 10.18 -8.73 7.25
CA ASN A 71 9.37 -9.83 7.74
C ASN A 71 9.37 -10.96 6.73
N GLU A 72 9.99 -12.09 7.07
CA GLU A 72 10.02 -13.28 6.21
C GLU A 72 8.68 -14.01 6.30
N ILE A 73 8.04 -14.20 5.14
CA ILE A 73 6.74 -14.86 4.99
C ILE A 73 6.91 -16.33 4.65
N SER A 74 7.91 -16.65 3.80
CA SER A 74 8.28 -18.00 3.45
C SER A 74 9.79 -18.05 3.10
N HIS A 75 10.30 -19.24 2.74
CA HIS A 75 11.70 -19.47 2.41
C HIS A 75 12.28 -18.50 1.35
N ASN A 76 11.45 -17.90 0.52
CA ASN A 76 11.88 -16.99 -0.55
C ASN A 76 11.01 -15.76 -0.71
N VAL A 77 10.09 -15.49 0.22
CA VAL A 77 9.20 -14.32 0.20
C VAL A 77 9.33 -13.54 1.50
N ALA A 78 9.51 -12.23 1.38
CA ALA A 78 9.52 -11.31 2.52
C ALA A 78 8.79 -10.00 2.21
N ILE A 79 8.30 -9.35 3.26
CA ILE A 79 7.81 -7.97 3.24
C ILE A 79 8.94 -7.07 3.75
N TYR A 80 9.28 -6.07 2.94
CA TYR A 80 10.29 -5.07 3.24
C TYR A 80 9.60 -3.73 3.48
N ARG A 81 9.72 -3.20 4.70
CA ARG A 81 9.20 -1.89 5.08
C ARG A 81 10.27 -0.82 5.00
N PHE A 82 10.03 0.18 4.16
CA PHE A 82 10.91 1.33 3.99
C PHE A 82 10.30 2.57 4.63
N ALA A 83 11.11 3.30 5.42
CA ALA A 83 10.68 4.54 6.07
C ALA A 83 10.60 5.70 5.08
N LEU A 84 9.57 6.52 5.21
CA LEU A 84 9.50 7.83 4.56
C LEU A 84 10.27 8.89 5.39
N PRO A 85 10.68 10.02 4.80
CA PRO A 85 11.50 11.02 5.47
C PRO A 85 10.89 11.58 6.77
N ARG A 86 9.55 11.66 6.84
CA ARG A 86 8.81 12.08 8.04
C ARG A 86 7.68 11.09 8.33
N PRO A 87 7.33 10.89 9.62
CA PRO A 87 6.20 10.00 9.98
C PRO A 87 4.84 10.43 9.39
N THR A 88 4.69 11.69 9.00
CA THR A 88 3.47 12.25 8.41
C THR A 88 3.47 12.29 6.88
N ASP A 89 4.60 11.97 6.24
CA ASP A 89 4.70 11.93 4.78
C ASP A 89 3.95 10.70 4.25
N ILE A 90 3.42 10.81 3.03
CA ILE A 90 2.88 9.68 2.26
C ILE A 90 3.73 9.43 1.03
N LEU A 91 3.73 8.21 0.53
CA LEU A 91 4.51 7.86 -0.66
C LEU A 91 4.10 8.70 -1.87
N GLY A 92 2.79 8.88 -2.09
CA GLY A 92 2.25 9.69 -3.18
C GLY A 92 2.24 8.96 -4.52
N LEU A 93 2.11 7.63 -4.48
CA LEU A 93 1.99 6.77 -5.66
C LEU A 93 0.52 6.71 -6.10
N PRO A 94 0.17 7.16 -7.31
CA PRO A 94 -1.18 6.99 -7.86
C PRO A 94 -1.54 5.51 -7.99
N ILE A 95 -2.81 5.17 -7.73
CA ILE A 95 -3.32 3.79 -7.87
C ILE A 95 -3.17 3.31 -9.31
N GLY A 96 -2.61 2.11 -9.48
CA GLY A 96 -2.30 1.51 -10.78
C GLY A 96 -0.86 1.77 -11.24
N GLN A 97 -0.15 2.72 -10.63
CA GLN A 97 1.26 2.97 -10.92
C GLN A 97 2.20 2.19 -9.98
N HIS A 98 3.47 2.16 -10.33
CA HIS A 98 4.52 1.45 -9.61
C HIS A 98 5.73 2.34 -9.34
N ILE A 99 6.67 1.85 -8.55
CA ILE A 99 7.99 2.45 -8.31
C ILE A 99 9.08 1.62 -9.00
N SER A 100 10.20 2.26 -9.29
CA SER A 100 11.42 1.60 -9.76
C SER A 100 12.41 1.51 -8.63
N LEU A 101 12.94 0.32 -8.36
CA LEU A 101 14.07 0.08 -7.48
C LEU A 101 15.34 -0.05 -8.31
N ALA A 102 16.46 0.50 -7.84
CA ALA A 102 17.74 0.45 -8.53
C ALA A 102 18.88 0.07 -7.58
N ALA A 103 19.77 -0.80 -8.05
CA ALA A 103 20.98 -1.18 -7.32
C ALA A 103 22.11 -1.53 -8.29
N THR A 104 23.35 -1.28 -7.87
CA THR A 104 24.54 -1.84 -8.52
C THR A 104 24.69 -3.29 -8.08
N ILE A 105 24.68 -4.20 -9.04
CA ILE A 105 24.80 -5.64 -8.83
C ILE A 105 26.16 -6.08 -9.34
N GLU A 106 26.90 -6.85 -8.54
CA GLU A 106 28.17 -7.41 -8.94
C GLU A 106 28.05 -8.20 -10.25
N GLY A 107 28.99 -8.00 -11.17
CA GLY A 107 28.98 -8.61 -12.50
C GLY A 107 28.04 -7.94 -13.51
N GLN A 108 27.32 -6.88 -13.14
CA GLN A 108 26.49 -6.11 -14.08
C GLN A 108 27.20 -4.79 -14.46
N PRO A 109 27.32 -4.48 -15.78
CA PRO A 109 28.05 -3.28 -16.24
C PRO A 109 27.33 -1.96 -15.92
N LYS A 110 26.04 -2.02 -15.59
CA LYS A 110 25.18 -0.87 -15.26
C LYS A 110 24.29 -1.17 -14.08
N GLU A 111 23.84 -0.10 -13.44
CA GLU A 111 22.81 -0.20 -12.39
C GLU A 111 21.56 -0.93 -12.92
N VAL A 112 21.13 -1.94 -12.19
CA VAL A 112 19.94 -2.73 -12.53
C VAL A 112 18.70 -2.04 -11.95
N VAL A 113 17.67 -1.87 -12.78
CA VAL A 113 16.39 -1.27 -12.37
C VAL A 113 15.27 -2.27 -12.56
N ARG A 114 14.38 -2.40 -11.57
CA ARG A 114 13.16 -3.23 -11.65
C ARG A 114 11.98 -2.53 -11.02
N SER A 115 10.79 -2.82 -11.57
CA SER A 115 9.50 -2.27 -11.13
C SER A 115 8.94 -3.08 -9.96
N TYR A 116 8.38 -2.37 -8.98
CA TYR A 116 7.68 -2.95 -7.83
C TYR A 116 6.44 -2.12 -7.51
N THR A 117 5.36 -2.79 -7.09
CA THR A 117 4.16 -2.12 -6.62
C THR A 117 4.03 -2.36 -5.11
N PRO A 118 4.02 -1.30 -4.29
CA PRO A 118 3.79 -1.42 -2.85
C PRO A 118 2.44 -2.08 -2.54
N ILE A 119 2.41 -2.87 -1.46
CA ILE A 119 1.19 -3.48 -0.91
C ILE A 119 0.55 -2.65 0.20
N SER A 120 1.31 -1.70 0.79
CA SER A 120 0.77 -0.69 1.70
C SER A 120 -0.18 0.26 0.98
N SER A 121 -1.10 0.86 1.75
CA SER A 121 -2.03 1.87 1.22
C SER A 121 -1.29 3.10 0.68
N ASP A 122 -1.85 3.73 -0.36
CA ASP A 122 -1.39 5.02 -0.88
C ASP A 122 -1.54 6.18 0.12
N ASN A 123 -2.40 6.01 1.13
CA ASN A 123 -2.60 6.95 2.23
C ASN A 123 -1.78 6.61 3.49
N GLU A 124 -0.99 5.53 3.46
CA GLU A 124 -0.17 5.14 4.59
C GLU A 124 0.92 6.18 4.85
N ALA A 125 1.00 6.64 6.11
CA ALA A 125 1.94 7.66 6.51
C ALA A 125 3.21 7.06 7.13
N GLY A 126 4.36 7.62 6.79
CA GLY A 126 5.65 7.29 7.39
C GLY A 126 6.38 6.09 6.80
N TYR A 127 5.73 5.26 5.97
CA TYR A 127 6.38 4.08 5.36
C TYR A 127 5.68 3.59 4.09
N PHE A 128 6.31 2.66 3.40
CA PHE A 128 5.70 1.81 2.38
C PHE A 128 6.27 0.39 2.47
N ASP A 129 5.43 -0.60 2.11
CA ASP A 129 5.76 -2.02 2.17
C ASP A 129 5.85 -2.63 0.78
N LEU A 130 6.89 -3.44 0.54
CA LEU A 130 7.07 -4.21 -0.66
C LEU A 130 7.02 -5.70 -0.33
N LEU A 131 6.12 -6.45 -0.98
CA LEU A 131 6.13 -7.91 -1.00
C LEU A 131 7.04 -8.38 -2.13
N VAL A 132 8.09 -9.11 -1.78
CA VAL A 132 9.11 -9.55 -2.75
C VAL A 132 9.35 -11.03 -2.65
N LYS A 133 9.24 -11.74 -3.78
CA LYS A 133 9.69 -13.12 -3.94
C LYS A 133 11.10 -13.10 -4.54
N ALA A 134 12.06 -13.63 -3.81
CA ALA A 134 13.45 -13.74 -4.27
C ALA A 134 13.61 -14.95 -5.19
N TYR A 135 14.21 -14.74 -6.36
CA TYR A 135 14.53 -15.78 -7.32
C TYR A 135 16.04 -15.99 -7.39
N PRO A 136 16.55 -17.23 -7.57
CA PRO A 136 17.99 -17.50 -7.66
C PRO A 136 18.71 -16.68 -8.73
N GLN A 137 18.06 -16.44 -9.89
CA GLN A 137 18.56 -15.59 -10.99
C GLN A 137 18.05 -14.14 -10.92
N GLY A 138 17.30 -13.76 -9.88
CA GLY A 138 16.79 -12.40 -9.72
C GLY A 138 17.90 -11.44 -9.31
N ASN A 139 17.99 -10.28 -9.96
CA ASN A 139 18.97 -9.25 -9.60
C ASN A 139 18.53 -8.45 -8.39
N ILE A 140 17.50 -7.58 -8.54
CA ILE A 140 17.00 -6.71 -7.45
C ILE A 140 16.35 -7.53 -6.34
N SER A 141 15.58 -8.59 -6.65
CA SER A 141 14.95 -9.42 -5.62
C SER A 141 15.98 -10.14 -4.76
N LYS A 142 17.08 -10.62 -5.35
CA LYS A 142 18.22 -11.21 -4.61
C LYS A 142 18.98 -10.13 -3.81
N TYR A 143 19.22 -8.95 -4.39
CA TYR A 143 19.87 -7.84 -3.67
C TYR A 143 19.08 -7.44 -2.43
N LEU A 144 17.74 -7.37 -2.49
CA LEU A 144 16.89 -7.07 -1.35
C LEU A 144 17.09 -8.08 -0.19
N THR A 145 17.38 -9.36 -0.48
CA THR A 145 17.63 -10.33 0.60
C THR A 145 18.90 -10.04 1.39
N THR A 146 19.87 -9.35 0.80
CA THR A 146 21.14 -8.99 1.45
C THR A 146 21.06 -7.73 2.30
N LEU A 147 20.00 -6.91 2.15
CA LEU A 147 19.83 -5.69 2.92
C LEU A 147 19.61 -5.98 4.40
N LYS A 148 20.25 -5.17 5.23
CA LYS A 148 20.08 -5.12 6.69
C LYS A 148 19.20 -3.93 7.07
N ILE A 149 18.57 -4.00 8.24
CA ILE A 149 17.85 -2.86 8.81
C ILE A 149 18.82 -1.67 8.92
N GLY A 150 18.40 -0.51 8.41
CA GLY A 150 19.22 0.70 8.31
C GLY A 150 19.86 0.91 6.93
N ASP A 151 19.91 -0.10 6.07
CA ASP A 151 20.41 0.07 4.70
C ASP A 151 19.44 0.87 3.83
N ASN A 152 19.99 1.49 2.80
CA ASN A 152 19.22 2.31 1.87
C ASN A 152 18.90 1.56 0.58
N MET A 153 17.69 1.79 0.06
CA MET A 153 17.26 1.36 -1.28
C MET A 153 16.97 2.58 -2.14
N LYS A 154 17.54 2.60 -3.35
CA LYS A 154 17.23 3.64 -4.35
C LYS A 154 15.87 3.39 -4.97
N VAL A 155 14.98 4.37 -4.86
CA VAL A 155 13.59 4.31 -5.35
C VAL A 155 13.29 5.54 -6.19
N ARG A 156 12.59 5.34 -7.30
CA ARG A 156 12.10 6.41 -8.17
C ARG A 156 10.66 6.12 -8.59
N GLY A 157 9.82 7.13 -8.64
CA GLY A 157 8.42 7.02 -9.06
C GLY A 157 7.68 8.33 -8.88
N PRO A 158 6.40 8.36 -9.26
CA PRO A 158 5.61 7.28 -9.87
C PRO A 158 6.05 6.91 -11.30
N LYS A 159 5.79 5.67 -11.70
CA LYS A 159 6.00 5.14 -13.07
C LYS A 159 4.80 4.29 -13.49
N GLY A 160 4.60 4.15 -14.78
CA GLY A 160 3.54 3.34 -15.38
C GLY A 160 2.43 4.17 -16.01
N ALA A 161 1.73 3.57 -16.97
CA ALA A 161 0.66 4.22 -17.72
C ALA A 161 -0.72 4.05 -17.06
N MET A 162 -0.90 3.02 -16.20
CA MET A 162 -2.16 2.81 -15.49
C MET A 162 -2.33 3.88 -14.42
N VAL A 163 -3.46 4.58 -14.45
CA VAL A 163 -3.95 5.42 -13.35
C VAL A 163 -5.41 5.05 -13.14
N TYR A 164 -5.68 4.34 -12.05
CA TYR A 164 -7.03 3.94 -11.72
C TYR A 164 -7.85 5.12 -11.19
N THR A 165 -9.06 5.26 -11.70
CA THR A 165 -10.07 6.18 -11.18
C THR A 165 -11.37 5.42 -10.91
N PRO A 166 -12.15 5.77 -9.87
CA PRO A 166 -13.42 5.12 -9.57
C PRO A 166 -14.33 5.05 -10.80
N ASN A 167 -14.93 3.89 -11.04
CA ASN A 167 -15.85 3.63 -12.15
C ASN A 167 -15.23 3.83 -13.56
N MET A 168 -13.90 3.76 -13.74
CA MET A 168 -13.28 3.85 -15.07
C MET A 168 -13.77 2.77 -16.05
N CYS A 169 -14.30 1.68 -15.53
CA CYS A 169 -15.02 0.64 -16.28
C CYS A 169 -15.98 -0.09 -15.32
N ARG A 170 -16.98 -0.75 -15.86
CA ARG A 170 -18.00 -1.47 -15.07
C ARG A 170 -17.41 -2.69 -14.37
N HIS A 171 -16.50 -3.41 -15.03
CA HIS A 171 -15.98 -4.68 -14.55
C HIS A 171 -14.51 -4.88 -14.97
N ILE A 172 -13.69 -5.31 -14.03
CA ILE A 172 -12.28 -5.62 -14.25
C ILE A 172 -12.04 -7.11 -14.03
N GLY A 173 -11.50 -7.78 -15.05
CA GLY A 173 -10.91 -9.11 -14.93
C GLY A 173 -9.40 -8.98 -14.69
N MET A 174 -8.89 -9.61 -13.66
CA MET A 174 -7.48 -9.61 -13.28
C MET A 174 -6.91 -11.02 -13.38
N ILE A 175 -5.69 -11.14 -13.94
CA ILE A 175 -4.94 -12.42 -13.94
C ILE A 175 -3.57 -12.13 -13.33
N ALA A 176 -3.31 -12.70 -12.18
CA ALA A 176 -2.06 -12.55 -11.44
C ALA A 176 -1.30 -13.87 -11.36
N GLY A 177 0.03 -13.81 -11.41
CA GLY A 177 0.92 -14.94 -11.15
C GLY A 177 1.99 -14.58 -10.12
N GLY A 178 2.05 -15.31 -9.01
CA GLY A 178 3.01 -15.07 -7.92
C GLY A 178 2.95 -13.61 -7.42
N THR A 179 4.09 -12.88 -7.42
CA THR A 179 4.12 -11.47 -7.01
C THR A 179 3.38 -10.50 -7.94
N GLY A 180 2.88 -10.97 -9.09
CA GLY A 180 1.97 -10.19 -9.95
C GLY A 180 0.65 -9.82 -9.28
N ILE A 181 0.36 -10.37 -8.10
CA ILE A 181 -0.77 -9.96 -7.25
C ILE A 181 -0.63 -8.51 -6.74
N THR A 182 0.58 -7.98 -6.57
CA THR A 182 0.78 -6.67 -5.90
C THR A 182 0.12 -5.49 -6.62
N PRO A 183 0.20 -5.30 -7.96
CA PRO A 183 -0.55 -4.24 -8.65
C PRO A 183 -2.07 -4.50 -8.64
N MET A 184 -2.51 -5.76 -8.66
CA MET A 184 -3.93 -6.10 -8.56
C MET A 184 -4.49 -5.74 -7.18
N LEU A 185 -3.78 -6.13 -6.12
CA LEU A 185 -4.18 -5.83 -4.74
C LEU A 185 -4.27 -4.31 -4.48
N GLN A 186 -3.36 -3.52 -5.04
CA GLN A 186 -3.40 -2.06 -4.96
C GLN A 186 -4.73 -1.51 -5.49
N ILE A 187 -5.16 -1.96 -6.67
CA ILE A 187 -6.41 -1.52 -7.30
C ILE A 187 -7.62 -2.07 -6.55
N ILE A 188 -7.63 -3.36 -6.16
CA ILE A 188 -8.70 -3.99 -5.38
C ILE A 188 -8.95 -3.21 -4.08
N LYS A 189 -7.89 -2.95 -3.29
CA LYS A 189 -7.99 -2.16 -2.05
C LYS A 189 -8.54 -0.75 -2.30
N ALA A 190 -8.15 -0.10 -3.40
CA ALA A 190 -8.65 1.23 -3.74
C ALA A 190 -10.14 1.21 -4.08
N ILE A 191 -10.60 0.21 -4.84
CA ILE A 191 -12.01 0.01 -5.17
C ILE A 191 -12.84 -0.20 -3.90
N ILE A 192 -12.44 -1.17 -3.05
CA ILE A 192 -13.16 -1.52 -1.83
C ILE A 192 -13.24 -0.33 -0.88
N ARG A 193 -12.14 0.41 -0.70
CA ARG A 193 -12.10 1.62 0.12
C ARG A 193 -13.07 2.71 -0.38
N ASN A 194 -13.28 2.80 -1.69
CA ASN A 194 -14.16 3.80 -2.32
C ASN A 194 -15.58 3.30 -2.58
N ARG A 195 -15.99 2.16 -2.01
CA ARG A 195 -17.37 1.67 -2.12
C ARG A 195 -18.38 2.65 -1.50
N PRO A 196 -19.64 2.70 -1.98
CA PRO A 196 -20.68 3.56 -1.41
C PRO A 196 -20.86 3.38 0.11
N ARG A 197 -20.75 2.14 0.61
CA ARG A 197 -20.80 1.82 2.05
C ARG A 197 -19.70 2.50 2.88
N ASN A 198 -18.58 2.87 2.24
CA ASN A 198 -17.44 3.56 2.85
C ASN A 198 -17.41 5.07 2.52
N GLY A 199 -18.52 5.62 2.00
CA GLY A 199 -18.65 7.04 1.66
C GLY A 199 -18.10 7.42 0.29
N GLY A 200 -17.67 6.46 -0.52
CA GLY A 200 -17.25 6.67 -1.91
C GLY A 200 -18.37 6.44 -2.93
N ASN A 201 -18.01 6.25 -4.19
CA ASN A 201 -18.96 6.03 -5.28
C ASN A 201 -18.53 4.91 -6.25
N ASP A 202 -17.52 4.12 -5.90
CA ASP A 202 -16.97 3.10 -6.79
C ASP A 202 -17.84 1.83 -6.77
N THR A 203 -18.39 1.47 -7.93
CA THR A 203 -19.24 0.28 -8.13
C THR A 203 -18.58 -0.76 -9.03
N THR A 204 -17.30 -0.56 -9.39
CA THR A 204 -16.55 -1.47 -10.27
C THR A 204 -16.53 -2.90 -9.71
N GLN A 205 -16.98 -3.86 -10.51
CA GLN A 205 -16.86 -5.29 -10.20
C GLN A 205 -15.45 -5.78 -10.49
N VAL A 206 -14.95 -6.73 -9.69
CA VAL A 206 -13.60 -7.29 -9.91
C VAL A 206 -13.63 -8.81 -9.80
N ASP A 207 -13.12 -9.48 -10.84
CA ASP A 207 -12.82 -10.91 -10.85
C ASP A 207 -11.30 -11.11 -10.94
N LEU A 208 -10.73 -11.82 -9.98
CA LEU A 208 -9.30 -12.14 -9.93
C LEU A 208 -9.08 -13.62 -10.19
N ILE A 209 -8.29 -13.96 -11.20
CA ILE A 209 -7.67 -15.27 -11.37
C ILE A 209 -6.23 -15.17 -10.81
N PHE A 210 -5.94 -15.96 -9.77
CA PHE A 210 -4.63 -15.94 -9.14
C PHE A 210 -3.90 -17.28 -9.28
N ALA A 211 -2.98 -17.34 -10.24
CA ALA A 211 -2.19 -18.53 -10.55
C ALA A 211 -0.95 -18.63 -9.67
N ASN A 212 -0.76 -19.77 -9.03
CA ASN A 212 0.44 -20.14 -8.28
C ASN A 212 0.84 -21.58 -8.60
N VAL A 213 2.12 -21.92 -8.41
CA VAL A 213 2.64 -23.28 -8.72
C VAL A 213 2.13 -24.28 -7.68
N ASN A 214 2.15 -23.89 -6.39
CA ASN A 214 1.68 -24.73 -5.29
C ASN A 214 0.68 -23.93 -4.40
N PRO A 215 -0.22 -24.60 -3.69
CA PRO A 215 -1.12 -23.94 -2.73
C PRO A 215 -0.39 -23.15 -1.65
N ASP A 216 0.77 -23.63 -1.18
CA ASP A 216 1.59 -23.00 -0.15
C ASP A 216 2.34 -21.74 -0.67
N ASP A 217 2.40 -21.55 -1.99
CA ASP A 217 2.97 -20.39 -2.64
C ASP A 217 1.97 -19.24 -2.83
N ILE A 218 0.69 -19.42 -2.45
CA ILE A 218 -0.36 -18.40 -2.60
C ILE A 218 -0.07 -17.24 -1.64
N LEU A 219 0.41 -16.14 -2.19
CA LEU A 219 0.75 -14.93 -1.44
C LEU A 219 -0.51 -14.20 -0.97
N LEU A 220 -0.50 -13.71 0.28
CA LEU A 220 -1.59 -12.88 0.83
C LEU A 220 -2.97 -13.56 0.78
N LYS A 221 -3.02 -14.89 0.86
CA LYS A 221 -4.26 -15.68 0.74
C LYS A 221 -5.32 -15.24 1.75
N GLU A 222 -4.94 -15.14 3.02
CA GLU A 222 -5.87 -14.75 4.11
C GLU A 222 -6.42 -13.33 3.88
N GLU A 223 -5.58 -12.40 3.43
CA GLU A 223 -5.99 -11.03 3.11
C GLU A 223 -6.98 -11.01 1.94
N LEU A 224 -6.71 -11.75 0.86
CA LEU A 224 -7.62 -11.86 -0.29
C LEU A 224 -8.96 -12.48 0.10
N GLU A 225 -8.96 -13.56 0.90
CA GLU A 225 -10.18 -14.20 1.42
C GLU A 225 -10.98 -13.25 2.32
N GLN A 226 -10.32 -12.44 3.12
CA GLN A 226 -10.96 -11.42 3.94
C GLN A 226 -11.63 -10.34 3.08
N LEU A 227 -10.92 -9.83 2.05
CA LEU A 227 -11.49 -8.85 1.11
C LEU A 227 -12.71 -9.39 0.36
N VAL A 228 -12.72 -10.69 -0.01
CA VAL A 228 -13.91 -11.34 -0.62
C VAL A 228 -15.09 -11.37 0.35
N LYS A 229 -14.86 -11.64 1.64
CA LYS A 229 -15.93 -11.60 2.66
C LYS A 229 -16.49 -10.19 2.89
N GLU A 230 -15.64 -9.18 2.73
CA GLU A 230 -15.99 -7.78 2.95
C GLU A 230 -16.70 -7.14 1.75
N ASP A 231 -16.54 -7.67 0.53
CA ASP A 231 -16.99 -7.00 -0.70
C ASP A 231 -17.61 -7.97 -1.73
N ASP A 232 -18.93 -7.94 -1.88
CA ASP A 232 -19.65 -8.77 -2.85
C ASP A 232 -19.30 -8.46 -4.32
N GLY A 233 -18.69 -7.32 -4.58
CA GLY A 233 -18.20 -6.90 -5.89
C GLY A 233 -16.80 -7.40 -6.22
N PHE A 234 -16.13 -8.07 -5.28
CA PHE A 234 -14.82 -8.68 -5.47
C PHE A 234 -14.88 -10.19 -5.34
N ARG A 235 -14.34 -10.90 -6.32
CA ARG A 235 -14.30 -12.37 -6.37
C ARG A 235 -12.93 -12.87 -6.78
N VAL A 236 -12.49 -13.96 -6.16
CA VAL A 236 -11.28 -14.68 -6.56
C VAL A 236 -11.70 -16.03 -7.16
N TYR A 237 -11.28 -16.28 -8.40
CA TYR A 237 -11.59 -17.49 -9.13
C TYR A 237 -10.34 -18.13 -9.72
N TYR A 238 -10.44 -19.41 -9.99
CA TYR A 238 -9.41 -20.15 -10.69
C TYR A 238 -9.78 -20.43 -12.16
N GLU A 239 -10.97 -20.04 -12.65
CA GLU A 239 -11.49 -20.52 -13.94
C GLU A 239 -12.29 -19.56 -14.82
N ARG A 240 -12.55 -18.29 -14.46
CA ARG A 240 -13.41 -17.41 -15.29
C ARG A 240 -12.95 -15.96 -15.39
N LEU A 241 -12.93 -15.46 -16.65
CA LEU A 241 -12.89 -14.04 -16.96
C LEU A 241 -14.29 -13.50 -17.27
N PRO A 242 -14.58 -12.18 -17.06
CA PRO A 242 -15.78 -11.53 -17.58
C PRO A 242 -15.89 -11.71 -19.11
N ALA A 243 -17.11 -11.76 -19.65
CA ALA A 243 -17.28 -11.80 -21.10
C ALA A 243 -16.78 -10.49 -21.77
N PRO A 244 -16.19 -10.54 -22.98
CA PRO A 244 -15.71 -9.35 -23.67
C PRO A 244 -16.84 -8.35 -23.94
N ALA A 245 -16.63 -7.08 -23.54
CA ALA A 245 -17.48 -5.94 -23.81
C ALA A 245 -16.67 -4.65 -23.76
N ALA A 246 -17.16 -3.56 -24.33
CA ALA A 246 -16.42 -2.31 -24.42
C ALA A 246 -16.09 -1.68 -23.04
N ASP A 247 -16.93 -1.96 -22.04
CA ASP A 247 -16.81 -1.50 -20.65
C ASP A 247 -16.10 -2.52 -19.73
N ILE A 248 -15.46 -3.54 -20.31
CA ILE A 248 -14.68 -4.56 -19.61
C ILE A 248 -13.19 -4.36 -19.88
N LYS A 249 -12.39 -4.41 -18.83
CA LYS A 249 -10.92 -4.35 -18.92
C LYS A 249 -10.30 -5.61 -18.32
N ILE A 250 -9.29 -6.15 -19.01
CA ILE A 250 -8.46 -7.26 -18.53
C ILE A 250 -7.10 -6.71 -18.12
N MET A 251 -6.65 -7.06 -16.92
CA MET A 251 -5.35 -6.69 -16.40
C MET A 251 -4.49 -7.93 -16.19
N LEU A 252 -3.29 -7.93 -16.76
CA LEU A 252 -2.36 -9.05 -16.74
C LEU A 252 -1.08 -8.65 -15.99
N CYS A 253 -0.66 -9.44 -15.02
CA CYS A 253 0.65 -9.31 -14.38
C CYS A 253 1.17 -10.65 -13.89
N GLY A 254 2.41 -10.97 -14.23
CA GLY A 254 3.05 -12.24 -13.86
C GLY A 254 4.32 -12.51 -14.66
N PRO A 255 4.89 -13.74 -14.55
CA PRO A 255 6.06 -14.13 -15.29
C PRO A 255 5.90 -14.00 -16.82
N PRO A 256 6.95 -13.63 -17.57
CA PRO A 256 6.87 -13.40 -19.02
C PRO A 256 6.23 -14.54 -19.84
N PRO A 257 6.48 -15.82 -19.56
CA PRO A 257 5.79 -16.91 -20.25
C PRO A 257 4.27 -16.90 -20.03
N MET A 258 3.82 -16.61 -18.80
CA MET A 258 2.40 -16.50 -18.48
C MET A 258 1.76 -15.32 -19.21
N ILE A 259 2.38 -14.14 -19.20
CA ILE A 259 1.88 -12.96 -19.93
C ILE A 259 1.75 -13.25 -21.41
N SER A 260 2.76 -13.89 -22.03
CA SER A 260 2.71 -14.26 -23.43
C SER A 260 1.56 -15.22 -23.77
N ALA A 261 1.33 -16.22 -22.92
CA ALA A 261 0.22 -17.16 -23.07
C ALA A 261 -1.14 -16.48 -22.88
N MET A 262 -1.27 -15.63 -21.85
CA MET A 262 -2.52 -14.95 -21.54
C MET A 262 -2.92 -13.90 -22.59
N LYS A 263 -1.96 -13.19 -23.20
CA LYS A 263 -2.23 -12.31 -24.35
C LYS A 263 -2.89 -13.07 -25.52
N LYS A 264 -2.39 -14.27 -25.83
CA LYS A 264 -2.97 -15.13 -26.87
C LYS A 264 -4.36 -15.65 -26.46
N ALA A 265 -4.50 -16.09 -25.21
CA ALA A 265 -5.75 -16.61 -24.69
C ALA A 265 -6.85 -15.53 -24.68
N THR A 266 -6.57 -14.32 -24.20
CA THR A 266 -7.54 -13.21 -24.21
C THR A 266 -7.95 -12.83 -25.63
N GLU A 267 -7.02 -12.78 -26.60
CA GLU A 267 -7.33 -12.56 -28.02
C GLU A 267 -8.27 -13.67 -28.56
N SER A 268 -8.01 -14.94 -28.25
CA SER A 268 -8.86 -16.07 -28.67
C SER A 268 -10.26 -16.06 -28.03
N LEU A 269 -10.41 -15.43 -26.85
CA LEU A 269 -11.69 -15.25 -26.17
C LEU A 269 -12.48 -14.03 -26.66
N GLY A 270 -11.98 -13.29 -27.66
CA GLY A 270 -12.67 -12.17 -28.28
C GLY A 270 -12.36 -10.80 -27.67
N TYR A 271 -11.35 -10.70 -26.79
CA TYR A 271 -10.85 -9.40 -26.34
C TYR A 271 -9.96 -8.75 -27.39
N THR A 272 -9.83 -7.43 -27.30
CA THR A 272 -8.92 -6.68 -28.17
C THR A 272 -7.48 -7.18 -27.99
N LYS A 273 -6.77 -7.32 -29.12
CA LYS A 273 -5.35 -7.75 -29.08
C LYS A 273 -4.50 -6.82 -28.22
N ALA A 274 -3.77 -7.42 -27.25
CA ALA A 274 -2.88 -6.69 -26.37
C ALA A 274 -1.71 -6.04 -27.13
N ARG A 275 -1.44 -4.77 -26.90
CA ARG A 275 -0.29 -4.04 -27.48
C ARG A 275 1.04 -4.51 -26.88
N PRO A 276 2.18 -4.35 -27.57
CA PRO A 276 3.50 -4.60 -27.01
C PRO A 276 3.78 -3.76 -25.75
N VAL A 277 3.39 -2.48 -25.77
CA VAL A 277 3.42 -1.55 -24.64
C VAL A 277 1.99 -1.08 -24.38
N SER A 278 1.47 -1.42 -23.20
CA SER A 278 0.10 -1.11 -22.83
C SER A 278 -0.10 0.38 -22.57
N LYS A 279 -1.26 0.89 -23.00
CA LYS A 279 -1.74 2.23 -22.73
C LYS A 279 -3.01 2.17 -21.90
N LEU A 280 -3.34 3.27 -21.20
CA LEU A 280 -4.48 3.31 -20.28
C LEU A 280 -5.80 2.92 -20.95
N GLU A 281 -5.99 3.30 -22.20
CA GLU A 281 -7.21 3.00 -22.99
C GLU A 281 -7.32 1.53 -23.42
N ASP A 282 -6.26 0.72 -23.34
CA ASP A 282 -6.29 -0.67 -23.80
C ASP A 282 -7.26 -1.51 -22.99
N GLN A 283 -8.06 -2.33 -23.68
CA GLN A 283 -8.95 -3.30 -23.04
C GLN A 283 -8.14 -4.41 -22.33
N VAL A 284 -7.04 -4.86 -22.93
CA VAL A 284 -6.10 -5.80 -22.31
C VAL A 284 -4.83 -5.03 -21.94
N PHE A 285 -4.66 -4.76 -20.65
CA PHE A 285 -3.54 -4.01 -20.09
C PHE A 285 -2.54 -4.96 -19.43
N CYS A 286 -1.26 -4.83 -19.77
CA CYS A 286 -0.17 -5.58 -19.13
C CYS A 286 0.72 -4.61 -18.35
N PHE A 287 0.95 -4.93 -17.09
CA PHE A 287 1.85 -4.19 -16.21
C PHE A 287 3.32 -4.41 -16.55
#